data_03a441b7f83054f8258860f673eaf59f
#
_entry.id   03a441b7f83054f8258860f673eaf59f
#
_cell.length_a   1.000
_cell.length_b   1.000
_cell.length_c   1.000
_cell.angle_alpha   90.00
_cell.angle_beta   90.00
_cell.angle_gamma   90.00
#
_symmetry.space_group_name_H-M   'P 1'
#
loop_
_entity.id
_entity.type
_entity.pdbx_description
1 polymer ?
#
loop_
_entity_poly.entity_id
_entity_poly.type
_entity_poly.pdbx_seq_one_letter_code
_entity_poly.pdbx_strand_id
1 'polypeptide(L)'
;MIKAYLVLEDGHVFEGLSFGAEVPGIGELVFSTGMCGYIETLTDPSYYGQIVLQTFPLIGNYGMIEDDFEGKCRLRGYVVREYCDTPSNFRAQYGIDKFLRDNGIPGIYGVDTRQITKILRESGVMNAYITTELPVLDGELKKYAVTRAVESVTVAQPEIYEACGEQKHEVVLVDYGAKKNIIRELCKRGCRVTVVPASYSAEKILALSPDGIMLSNGPGDPAENVFCIEQLKKLLGRLPIFGICLGHQLMALANGGETYKLKYGHRGVNQPVRETDGTRTYITSQNHGYAVASDSVRCGKVSFVNANDKTCEGMDYPEINAFSVQFHPEACSGPKDTSFLFDRFISMMGGNGNAAEQKY
;
A
#
# COMPACT_ATOMS: atom_id res chain seq x y z
N MET A 1 4.86 -14.44 -30.67
CA MET A 1 4.03 -13.90 -29.54
C MET A 1 3.14 -15.04 -29.06
N ILE A 2 3.17 -15.33 -27.77
CA ILE A 2 2.43 -16.45 -27.14
C ILE A 2 1.06 -15.93 -26.74
N LYS A 3 -0.01 -16.65 -27.07
CA LYS A 3 -1.36 -16.33 -26.59
C LYS A 3 -1.43 -16.56 -25.09
N ALA A 4 -2.17 -15.69 -24.40
CA ALA A 4 -2.48 -15.82 -22.99
C ALA A 4 -3.95 -15.51 -22.73
N TYR A 5 -4.45 -15.98 -21.62
CA TYR A 5 -5.83 -15.84 -21.20
C TYR A 5 -5.88 -15.30 -19.77
N LEU A 6 -6.72 -14.32 -19.55
CA LEU A 6 -7.14 -13.91 -18.21
C LEU A 6 -8.52 -14.51 -17.96
N VAL A 7 -8.60 -15.43 -17.01
CA VAL A 7 -9.83 -16.11 -16.61
C VAL A 7 -10.29 -15.57 -15.28
N LEU A 8 -11.51 -15.03 -15.23
CA LEU A 8 -12.09 -14.49 -14.00
C LEU A 8 -12.91 -15.56 -13.26
N GLU A 9 -13.07 -15.40 -11.97
CA GLU A 9 -13.82 -16.31 -11.09
C GLU A 9 -15.29 -16.48 -11.52
N ASP A 10 -15.88 -15.46 -12.13
CA ASP A 10 -17.25 -15.47 -12.65
C ASP A 10 -17.42 -16.16 -14.01
N GLY A 11 -16.31 -16.65 -14.59
CA GLY A 11 -16.26 -17.38 -15.86
C GLY A 11 -15.95 -16.53 -17.09
N HIS A 12 -15.78 -15.22 -16.95
CA HIS A 12 -15.31 -14.41 -18.08
C HIS A 12 -13.87 -14.79 -18.46
N VAL A 13 -13.61 -14.86 -19.77
CA VAL A 13 -12.29 -15.15 -20.35
C VAL A 13 -11.91 -14.04 -21.31
N PHE A 14 -10.73 -13.48 -21.13
CA PHE A 14 -10.15 -12.46 -22.01
C PHE A 14 -8.90 -13.02 -22.68
N GLU A 15 -8.90 -13.08 -24.01
CA GLU A 15 -7.73 -13.47 -24.80
C GLU A 15 -6.83 -12.25 -25.04
N GLY A 16 -5.53 -12.45 -24.87
CA GLY A 16 -4.49 -11.47 -25.14
C GLY A 16 -3.17 -12.15 -25.49
N LEU A 17 -2.08 -11.46 -25.24
CA LEU A 17 -0.72 -11.93 -25.48
C LEU A 17 0.08 -11.93 -24.19
N SER A 18 0.95 -12.93 -24.03
CA SER A 18 1.84 -13.07 -22.89
C SER A 18 3.03 -12.12 -22.97
N PHE A 19 3.41 -11.55 -21.82
CA PHE A 19 4.69 -10.92 -21.56
C PHE A 19 5.12 -11.22 -20.12
N GLY A 20 6.37 -10.93 -19.76
CA GLY A 20 6.92 -11.34 -18.47
C GLY A 20 7.22 -12.83 -18.40
N ALA A 21 7.03 -13.44 -17.23
CA ALA A 21 7.34 -14.85 -17.02
C ALA A 21 6.29 -15.79 -17.67
N GLU A 22 6.77 -16.85 -18.31
CA GLU A 22 5.93 -17.88 -18.94
C GLU A 22 5.47 -18.92 -17.90
N VAL A 23 4.81 -18.45 -16.83
CA VAL A 23 4.26 -19.28 -15.76
C VAL A 23 2.80 -18.88 -15.53
N PRO A 24 1.96 -19.78 -15.03
CA PRO A 24 0.61 -19.40 -14.64
C PRO A 24 0.63 -18.53 -13.38
N GLY A 25 -0.35 -17.62 -13.23
CA GLY A 25 -0.51 -16.79 -12.05
C GLY A 25 -1.94 -16.73 -11.57
N ILE A 26 -2.15 -17.05 -10.29
CA ILE A 26 -3.43 -16.92 -9.59
C ILE A 26 -3.35 -15.82 -8.54
N GLY A 27 -4.39 -14.98 -8.47
CA GLY A 27 -4.45 -13.89 -7.50
C GLY A 27 -5.81 -13.20 -7.45
N GLU A 28 -6.04 -12.39 -6.42
CA GLU A 28 -7.17 -11.47 -6.38
C GLU A 28 -6.93 -10.36 -7.42
N LEU A 29 -7.83 -10.25 -8.40
CA LEU A 29 -7.72 -9.24 -9.45
C LEU A 29 -8.23 -7.88 -8.95
N VAL A 30 -7.32 -6.91 -8.95
CA VAL A 30 -7.60 -5.52 -8.57
C VAL A 30 -7.19 -4.58 -9.71
N PHE A 31 -7.73 -3.36 -9.72
CA PHE A 31 -7.37 -2.38 -10.74
C PHE A 31 -6.84 -1.09 -10.14
N SER A 32 -5.89 -0.48 -10.82
CA SER A 32 -5.36 0.85 -10.49
C SER A 32 -5.72 1.83 -11.60
N THR A 33 -6.17 3.04 -11.20
CA THR A 33 -6.51 4.13 -12.12
C THR A 33 -5.38 5.17 -12.26
N GLY A 34 -4.21 4.89 -11.71
CA GLY A 34 -3.05 5.77 -11.80
C GLY A 34 -2.56 5.94 -13.25
N MET A 35 -2.32 7.19 -13.66
CA MET A 35 -1.76 7.51 -14.99
C MET A 35 -0.24 7.37 -15.04
N CYS A 36 0.42 7.32 -13.90
CA CYS A 36 1.85 7.18 -13.71
C CYS A 36 2.14 6.27 -12.52
N GLY A 37 3.42 5.93 -12.28
CA GLY A 37 3.80 5.18 -11.10
C GLY A 37 3.63 3.67 -11.23
N TYR A 38 3.79 3.13 -12.43
CA TYR A 38 3.74 1.68 -12.57
C TYR A 38 4.94 0.98 -11.92
N ILE A 39 6.10 1.64 -11.80
CA ILE A 39 7.27 1.10 -11.10
C ILE A 39 6.93 0.91 -9.63
N GLU A 40 6.38 1.94 -9.01
CA GLU A 40 5.97 1.92 -7.61
C GLU A 40 4.84 0.90 -7.39
N THR A 41 3.87 0.82 -8.29
CA THR A 41 2.82 -0.21 -8.25
C THR A 41 3.41 -1.63 -8.29
N LEU A 42 4.36 -1.89 -9.19
CA LEU A 42 4.99 -3.20 -9.35
C LEU A 42 5.86 -3.60 -8.14
N THR A 43 6.36 -2.61 -7.41
CA THR A 43 7.29 -2.82 -6.28
C THR A 43 6.67 -2.51 -4.92
N ASP A 44 5.37 -2.17 -4.85
CA ASP A 44 4.64 -1.98 -3.60
C ASP A 44 4.28 -3.34 -2.97
N PRO A 45 4.84 -3.68 -1.78
CA PRO A 45 4.54 -4.94 -1.11
C PRO A 45 3.06 -5.11 -0.75
N SER A 46 2.27 -4.04 -0.70
CA SER A 46 0.83 -4.08 -0.42
C SER A 46 0.03 -4.83 -1.50
N TYR A 47 0.59 -5.07 -2.67
CA TYR A 47 -0.03 -5.91 -3.71
C TYR A 47 0.30 -7.40 -3.57
N TYR A 48 0.84 -7.85 -2.44
CA TYR A 48 1.09 -9.28 -2.21
C TYR A 48 -0.17 -10.11 -2.47
N GLY A 49 -0.02 -11.16 -3.29
CA GLY A 49 -1.11 -12.07 -3.62
C GLY A 49 -2.11 -11.56 -4.67
N GLN A 50 -1.91 -10.39 -5.25
CA GLN A 50 -2.84 -9.77 -6.19
C GLN A 50 -2.34 -9.79 -7.63
N ILE A 51 -3.28 -9.88 -8.57
CA ILE A 51 -3.08 -9.57 -9.99
C ILE A 51 -3.52 -8.12 -10.19
N VAL A 52 -2.63 -7.28 -10.70
CA VAL A 52 -2.92 -5.84 -10.87
C VAL A 52 -3.22 -5.53 -12.33
N LEU A 53 -4.39 -4.94 -12.56
CA LEU A 53 -4.80 -4.38 -13.83
C LEU A 53 -4.55 -2.87 -13.83
N GLN A 54 -3.77 -2.39 -14.80
CA GLN A 54 -3.61 -0.96 -15.04
C GLN A 54 -4.62 -0.47 -16.07
N THR A 55 -5.39 0.56 -15.70
CA THR A 55 -6.38 1.15 -16.61
C THR A 55 -5.76 2.13 -17.60
N PHE A 56 -4.58 2.68 -17.28
CA PHE A 56 -3.86 3.54 -18.20
C PHE A 56 -3.41 2.73 -19.42
N PRO A 57 -3.63 3.23 -20.66
CA PRO A 57 -3.49 2.42 -21.86
C PRO A 57 -2.09 1.89 -22.13
N LEU A 58 -1.05 2.71 -21.95
CA LEU A 58 0.34 2.36 -22.25
C LEU A 58 1.17 2.32 -20.98
N ILE A 59 1.79 1.18 -20.70
CA ILE A 59 2.66 0.94 -19.55
C ILE A 59 4.08 0.59 -20.04
N GLY A 60 5.11 0.96 -19.28
CA GLY A 60 6.50 0.62 -19.59
C GLY A 60 7.29 1.70 -20.35
N ASN A 61 6.65 2.79 -20.72
CA ASN A 61 7.23 3.83 -21.57
C ASN A 61 8.47 4.54 -20.99
N TYR A 62 8.64 4.59 -19.66
CA TYR A 62 9.83 5.13 -19.02
C TYR A 62 10.77 4.06 -18.43
N GLY A 63 10.51 2.77 -18.72
CA GLY A 63 11.34 1.65 -18.30
C GLY A 63 11.27 1.36 -16.81
N MET A 64 12.20 0.54 -16.32
CA MET A 64 12.42 0.26 -14.92
C MET A 64 13.58 1.06 -14.40
N ILE A 65 13.41 1.67 -13.22
CA ILE A 65 14.39 2.55 -12.56
C ILE A 65 14.47 2.06 -11.11
N GLU A 66 15.56 1.37 -10.76
CA GLU A 66 15.68 0.68 -9.46
C GLU A 66 15.69 1.64 -8.26
N ASP A 67 16.17 2.88 -8.46
CA ASP A 67 16.12 3.92 -7.42
C ASP A 67 14.68 4.29 -7.00
N ASP A 68 13.72 4.08 -7.92
CA ASP A 68 12.30 4.40 -7.69
C ASP A 68 11.52 3.20 -7.09
N PHE A 69 12.19 2.06 -6.83
CA PHE A 69 11.56 0.89 -6.23
C PHE A 69 11.14 1.15 -4.78
N GLU A 70 9.90 0.74 -4.47
CA GLU A 70 9.33 0.82 -3.13
C GLU A 70 9.61 -0.43 -2.28
N GLY A 71 9.93 -1.56 -2.91
CA GLY A 71 10.23 -2.81 -2.25
C GLY A 71 10.46 -3.93 -3.24
N LYS A 72 10.28 -5.18 -2.80
CA LYS A 72 10.31 -6.36 -3.67
C LYS A 72 8.95 -6.56 -4.34
N CYS A 73 8.97 -6.91 -5.64
CA CYS A 73 7.74 -7.29 -6.35
C CYS A 73 7.08 -8.51 -5.67
N ARG A 74 5.79 -8.38 -5.36
CA ARG A 74 4.99 -9.41 -4.68
C ARG A 74 3.69 -9.73 -5.40
N LEU A 75 3.53 -9.22 -6.61
CA LEU A 75 2.39 -9.48 -7.47
C LEU A 75 2.27 -10.96 -7.85
N ARG A 76 1.07 -11.36 -8.23
CA ARG A 76 0.78 -12.67 -8.83
C ARG A 76 0.55 -12.59 -10.35
N GLY A 77 0.42 -11.40 -10.89
CA GLY A 77 0.27 -11.15 -12.31
C GLY A 77 0.05 -9.68 -12.62
N TYR A 78 0.21 -9.33 -13.90
CA TYR A 78 0.07 -7.97 -14.35
C TYR A 78 -0.73 -7.90 -15.65
N VAL A 79 -1.75 -7.03 -15.70
CA VAL A 79 -2.70 -6.93 -16.81
C VAL A 79 -2.69 -5.51 -17.36
N VAL A 80 -2.39 -5.35 -18.65
CA VAL A 80 -2.29 -4.05 -19.30
C VAL A 80 -2.96 -4.05 -20.68
N ARG A 81 -3.35 -2.88 -21.17
CA ARG A 81 -3.85 -2.74 -22.54
C ARG A 81 -2.71 -2.87 -23.55
N GLU A 82 -1.65 -2.11 -23.35
CA GLU A 82 -0.44 -2.09 -24.16
C GLU A 82 0.78 -1.94 -23.25
N TYR A 83 1.89 -2.54 -23.61
CA TYR A 83 3.15 -2.28 -22.96
C TYR A 83 4.20 -1.80 -23.97
N CYS A 84 5.11 -0.94 -23.52
CA CYS A 84 6.24 -0.47 -24.28
C CYS A 84 7.43 -1.40 -24.04
N ASP A 85 7.90 -2.07 -25.08
CA ASP A 85 9.06 -2.97 -25.03
C ASP A 85 10.40 -2.20 -25.13
N THR A 86 10.33 -0.99 -25.69
CA THR A 86 11.51 -0.12 -25.92
C THR A 86 11.30 1.22 -25.19
N PRO A 87 11.60 1.29 -23.88
CA PRO A 87 11.38 2.51 -23.11
C PRO A 87 12.26 3.65 -23.59
N SER A 88 11.74 4.89 -23.47
CA SER A 88 12.43 6.13 -23.86
C SER A 88 12.54 7.06 -22.66
N ASN A 89 13.47 6.75 -21.74
CA ASN A 89 13.80 7.60 -20.60
C ASN A 89 15.29 7.46 -20.29
N PHE A 90 15.98 8.57 -20.01
CA PHE A 90 17.43 8.57 -19.73
C PHE A 90 17.81 7.82 -18.44
N ARG A 91 16.85 7.63 -17.50
CA ARG A 91 17.04 6.85 -16.27
C ARG A 91 16.71 5.36 -16.45
N ALA A 92 16.11 4.96 -17.56
CA ALA A 92 15.70 3.56 -17.79
C ALA A 92 16.92 2.63 -17.81
N GLN A 93 16.88 1.59 -16.97
CA GLN A 93 17.92 0.56 -16.91
C GLN A 93 17.55 -0.64 -17.78
N TYR A 94 16.26 -0.99 -17.81
CA TYR A 94 15.70 -2.08 -18.64
C TYR A 94 14.18 -1.92 -18.79
N GLY A 95 13.57 -2.80 -19.59
CA GLY A 95 12.12 -2.80 -19.86
C GLY A 95 11.32 -3.59 -18.84
N ILE A 96 10.01 -3.34 -18.80
CA ILE A 96 9.06 -3.98 -17.90
C ILE A 96 8.95 -5.50 -18.11
N ASP A 97 9.04 -5.98 -19.35
CA ASP A 97 9.00 -7.43 -19.66
C ASP A 97 10.11 -8.18 -18.93
N LYS A 98 11.34 -7.64 -19.01
CA LYS A 98 12.48 -8.21 -18.30
C LYS A 98 12.26 -8.21 -16.78
N PHE A 99 11.75 -7.10 -16.22
CA PHE A 99 11.46 -7.02 -14.78
C PHE A 99 10.49 -8.10 -14.33
N LEU A 100 9.38 -8.25 -15.03
CA LEU A 100 8.36 -9.26 -14.71
C LEU A 100 8.94 -10.68 -14.83
N ARG A 101 9.72 -10.94 -15.88
CA ARG A 101 10.37 -12.24 -16.11
C ARG A 101 11.34 -12.59 -14.99
N ASP A 102 12.20 -11.66 -14.61
CA ASP A 102 13.20 -11.86 -13.55
C ASP A 102 12.55 -12.09 -12.17
N ASN A 103 11.34 -11.55 -11.96
CA ASN A 103 10.58 -11.76 -10.71
C ASN A 103 9.59 -12.95 -10.79
N GLY A 104 9.52 -13.67 -11.90
CA GLY A 104 8.61 -14.80 -12.07
C GLY A 104 7.13 -14.40 -12.15
N ILE A 105 6.83 -13.19 -12.63
CA ILE A 105 5.49 -12.63 -12.70
C ILE A 105 4.93 -12.76 -14.13
N PRO A 106 3.81 -13.47 -14.34
CA PRO A 106 3.15 -13.51 -15.63
C PRO A 106 2.45 -12.19 -15.93
N GLY A 107 2.49 -11.79 -17.19
CA GLY A 107 1.78 -10.63 -17.69
C GLY A 107 0.90 -10.98 -18.89
N ILE A 108 -0.19 -10.24 -19.05
CA ILE A 108 -1.05 -10.30 -20.23
C ILE A 108 -1.34 -8.89 -20.75
N TYR A 109 -1.22 -8.71 -22.06
CA TYR A 109 -1.55 -7.46 -22.72
C TYR A 109 -2.47 -7.68 -23.93
N GLY A 110 -3.02 -6.60 -24.47
CA GLY A 110 -3.96 -6.65 -25.60
C GLY A 110 -5.40 -6.93 -25.19
N VAL A 111 -5.70 -7.02 -23.89
CA VAL A 111 -7.05 -7.23 -23.35
C VAL A 111 -7.82 -5.90 -23.19
N ASP A 112 -9.16 -5.99 -23.14
CA ASP A 112 -10.00 -4.83 -22.83
C ASP A 112 -10.02 -4.52 -21.33
N THR A 113 -8.99 -3.77 -20.88
CA THR A 113 -8.84 -3.35 -19.47
C THR A 113 -10.02 -2.52 -18.97
N ARG A 114 -10.70 -1.77 -19.86
CA ARG A 114 -11.87 -0.98 -19.50
C ARG A 114 -13.09 -1.87 -19.22
N GLN A 115 -13.32 -2.89 -20.02
CA GLN A 115 -14.39 -3.87 -19.80
C GLN A 115 -14.16 -4.63 -18.48
N ILE A 116 -12.94 -5.12 -18.24
CA ILE A 116 -12.58 -5.82 -17.01
C ILE A 116 -12.80 -4.91 -15.79
N THR A 117 -12.38 -3.65 -15.88
CA THR A 117 -12.59 -2.67 -14.79
C THR A 117 -14.08 -2.47 -14.49
N LYS A 118 -14.95 -2.43 -15.51
CA LYS A 118 -16.41 -2.31 -15.30
C LYS A 118 -16.96 -3.53 -14.55
N ILE A 119 -16.55 -4.74 -14.93
CA ILE A 119 -16.95 -5.98 -14.24
C ILE A 119 -16.54 -5.91 -12.76
N LEU A 120 -15.29 -5.54 -12.46
CA LEU A 120 -14.81 -5.43 -11.08
C LEU A 120 -15.54 -4.34 -10.28
N ARG A 121 -15.94 -3.24 -10.90
CA ARG A 121 -16.73 -2.19 -10.23
C ARG A 121 -18.17 -2.64 -9.94
N GLU A 122 -18.75 -3.42 -10.82
CA GLU A 122 -20.12 -3.91 -10.71
C GLU A 122 -20.24 -5.12 -9.78
N SER A 123 -19.31 -6.07 -9.86
CA SER A 123 -19.34 -7.33 -9.10
C SER A 123 -18.46 -7.33 -7.85
N GLY A 124 -17.51 -6.41 -7.75
CA GLY A 124 -16.46 -6.39 -6.73
C GLY A 124 -15.16 -7.02 -7.23
N VAL A 125 -14.09 -6.92 -6.43
CA VAL A 125 -12.85 -7.65 -6.71
C VAL A 125 -13.12 -9.16 -6.61
N MET A 126 -12.45 -9.92 -7.48
CA MET A 126 -12.60 -11.37 -7.56
C MET A 126 -11.26 -12.02 -7.92
N ASN A 127 -11.19 -13.33 -7.76
CA ASN A 127 -9.99 -14.04 -8.15
C ASN A 127 -9.89 -14.17 -9.68
N ALA A 128 -8.66 -14.19 -10.17
CA ALA A 128 -8.36 -14.37 -11.57
C ALA A 128 -7.13 -15.26 -11.79
N TYR A 129 -7.01 -15.76 -12.98
CA TYR A 129 -5.93 -16.64 -13.41
C TYR A 129 -5.36 -16.17 -14.74
N ILE A 130 -4.05 -15.96 -14.80
CA ILE A 130 -3.33 -15.73 -16.06
C ILE A 130 -2.68 -17.03 -16.48
N THR A 131 -2.95 -17.49 -17.71
CA THR A 131 -2.43 -18.75 -18.24
C THR A 131 -2.25 -18.69 -19.76
N THR A 132 -1.41 -19.56 -20.30
CA THR A 132 -1.27 -19.80 -21.74
C THR A 132 -2.11 -21.01 -22.23
N GLU A 133 -2.73 -21.75 -21.31
CA GLU A 133 -3.47 -22.98 -21.60
C GLU A 133 -4.89 -22.92 -21.02
N LEU A 134 -5.88 -23.44 -21.77
CA LEU A 134 -7.27 -23.64 -21.36
C LEU A 134 -7.64 -25.13 -21.49
N PRO A 135 -8.63 -25.62 -20.70
CA PRO A 135 -9.42 -24.94 -19.69
C PRO A 135 -8.69 -24.81 -18.35
N VAL A 136 -9.08 -23.78 -17.57
CA VAL A 136 -8.66 -23.62 -16.17
C VAL A 136 -9.61 -24.39 -15.27
N LEU A 137 -9.08 -25.08 -14.25
CA LEU A 137 -9.88 -25.78 -13.25
C LEU A 137 -10.56 -24.78 -12.29
N ASP A 138 -11.84 -24.55 -12.43
CA ASP A 138 -12.66 -23.61 -11.62
C ASP A 138 -12.49 -23.77 -10.11
N GLY A 139 -12.19 -24.98 -9.63
CA GLY A 139 -12.16 -25.27 -8.20
C GLY A 139 -10.99 -24.63 -7.42
N GLU A 140 -9.86 -24.34 -8.08
CA GLU A 140 -8.73 -23.68 -7.44
C GLU A 140 -8.91 -22.16 -7.38
N LEU A 141 -9.50 -21.59 -8.44
CA LEU A 141 -9.72 -20.15 -8.54
C LEU A 141 -10.63 -19.64 -7.42
N LYS A 142 -11.73 -20.33 -7.14
CA LYS A 142 -12.67 -19.98 -6.07
C LYS A 142 -12.12 -20.16 -4.65
N LYS A 143 -11.09 -20.98 -4.48
CA LYS A 143 -10.48 -21.25 -3.17
C LYS A 143 -9.33 -20.31 -2.85
N TYR A 144 -8.85 -19.56 -3.84
CA TYR A 144 -7.72 -18.67 -3.62
C TYR A 144 -8.09 -17.56 -2.61
N ALA A 145 -7.24 -17.37 -1.61
CA ALA A 145 -7.34 -16.30 -0.65
C ALA A 145 -5.95 -15.77 -0.32
N VAL A 146 -5.83 -14.47 -0.14
CA VAL A 146 -4.61 -13.85 0.36
C VAL A 146 -4.56 -14.03 1.87
N THR A 147 -3.64 -14.85 2.36
CA THR A 147 -3.46 -15.15 3.78
C THR A 147 -2.02 -14.92 4.21
N ARG A 148 -1.80 -14.66 5.51
CA ARG A 148 -0.45 -14.44 6.10
C ARG A 148 0.35 -13.40 5.33
N ALA A 149 -0.33 -12.36 4.84
CA ALA A 149 0.24 -11.41 3.90
C ALA A 149 1.40 -10.60 4.53
N VAL A 150 1.19 -10.05 5.72
CA VAL A 150 2.21 -9.28 6.46
C VAL A 150 3.44 -10.15 6.77
N GLU A 151 3.24 -11.37 7.24
CA GLU A 151 4.33 -12.30 7.54
C GLU A 151 5.20 -12.62 6.31
N SER A 152 4.58 -12.62 5.12
CA SER A 152 5.25 -12.93 3.85
C SER A 152 6.07 -11.77 3.28
N VAL A 153 5.84 -10.53 3.75
CA VAL A 153 6.49 -9.33 3.18
C VAL A 153 7.39 -8.59 4.16
N THR A 154 7.17 -8.74 5.47
CA THR A 154 7.96 -8.08 6.52
C THR A 154 9.44 -8.46 6.47
N VAL A 155 10.32 -7.57 6.93
CA VAL A 155 11.76 -7.87 7.04
C VAL A 155 12.01 -9.04 7.99
N ALA A 156 13.05 -9.82 7.72
CA ALA A 156 13.40 -10.97 8.57
C ALA A 156 14.15 -10.56 9.85
N GLN A 157 14.89 -9.46 9.79
CA GLN A 157 15.72 -8.93 10.88
C GLN A 157 15.66 -7.41 10.87
N PRO A 158 15.96 -6.74 11.99
CA PRO A 158 16.04 -5.30 12.03
C PRO A 158 17.04 -4.73 11.03
N GLU A 159 16.64 -3.65 10.37
CA GLU A 159 17.46 -2.87 9.45
C GLU A 159 17.54 -1.42 9.94
N ILE A 160 18.72 -0.80 9.82
CA ILE A 160 18.95 0.57 10.27
C ILE A 160 19.21 1.46 9.07
N TYR A 161 18.54 2.60 9.04
CA TYR A 161 18.70 3.64 8.04
C TYR A 161 19.07 4.95 8.74
N GLU A 162 20.22 5.50 8.35
CA GLU A 162 20.76 6.71 8.96
C GLU A 162 20.00 7.97 8.48
N ALA A 163 19.98 8.99 9.32
CA ALA A 163 19.41 10.28 8.99
C ALA A 163 20.14 10.95 7.83
N CYS A 164 19.42 11.65 6.96
CA CYS A 164 20.01 12.51 5.95
C CYS A 164 20.47 13.83 6.61
N GLY A 165 21.75 13.92 6.98
CA GLY A 165 22.32 15.05 7.68
C GLY A 165 22.33 14.87 9.20
N GLU A 166 22.06 15.95 9.97
CA GLU A 166 22.05 15.90 11.43
C GLU A 166 20.91 15.00 11.95
N GLN A 167 21.26 14.02 12.78
CA GLN A 167 20.28 13.19 13.44
C GLN A 167 19.59 13.97 14.56
N LYS A 168 18.26 13.96 14.56
CA LYS A 168 17.40 14.64 15.54
C LYS A 168 16.53 13.70 16.34
N HIS A 169 16.12 12.58 15.75
CA HIS A 169 15.19 11.61 16.34
C HIS A 169 15.59 10.18 16.03
N GLU A 170 15.23 9.28 16.95
CA GLU A 170 15.23 7.83 16.75
C GLU A 170 13.80 7.35 16.50
N VAL A 171 13.53 6.75 15.36
CA VAL A 171 12.21 6.23 15.02
C VAL A 171 12.26 4.73 14.80
N VAL A 172 11.38 3.98 15.46
CA VAL A 172 11.14 2.58 15.12
C VAL A 172 10.00 2.51 14.13
N LEU A 173 10.27 1.91 12.96
CA LEU A 173 9.27 1.59 11.96
C LEU A 173 8.93 0.11 12.07
N VAL A 174 7.66 -0.20 12.40
CA VAL A 174 7.16 -1.59 12.37
C VAL A 174 6.77 -1.92 10.94
N ASP A 175 7.47 -2.91 10.37
CA ASP A 175 7.33 -3.27 8.96
C ASP A 175 6.22 -4.30 8.75
N TYR A 176 5.11 -3.84 8.21
CA TYR A 176 4.00 -4.67 7.73
C TYR A 176 4.04 -4.90 6.21
N GLY A 177 5.06 -4.41 5.53
CA GLY A 177 5.23 -4.33 4.08
C GLY A 177 5.51 -2.89 3.66
N ALA A 178 6.48 -2.27 4.33
CA ALA A 178 6.79 -0.85 4.20
C ALA A 178 7.26 -0.49 2.80
N LYS A 179 6.75 0.60 2.26
CA LYS A 179 7.34 1.28 1.13
C LYS A 179 8.62 2.00 1.57
N LYS A 180 9.67 1.87 0.77
CA LYS A 180 10.95 2.55 1.03
C LYS A 180 10.81 4.07 1.17
N ASN A 181 9.82 4.66 0.50
CA ASN A 181 9.65 6.10 0.55
C ASN A 181 9.20 6.60 1.93
N ILE A 182 8.52 5.79 2.75
CA ILE A 182 8.24 6.12 4.16
C ILE A 182 9.56 6.32 4.92
N ILE A 183 10.51 5.40 4.74
CA ILE A 183 11.84 5.47 5.36
C ILE A 183 12.58 6.72 4.86
N ARG A 184 12.57 6.96 3.53
CA ARG A 184 13.21 8.13 2.93
C ARG A 184 12.65 9.45 3.46
N GLU A 185 11.33 9.55 3.65
CA GLU A 185 10.68 10.76 4.18
C GLU A 185 11.05 11.01 5.65
N LEU A 186 11.20 9.97 6.46
CA LEU A 186 11.69 10.08 7.83
C LEU A 186 13.17 10.48 7.86
N CYS A 187 14.04 9.80 7.10
CA CYS A 187 15.47 10.10 7.04
C CYS A 187 15.75 11.53 6.57
N LYS A 188 15.03 12.04 5.58
CA LYS A 188 15.13 13.44 5.11
C LYS A 188 14.84 14.46 6.20
N ARG A 189 14.03 14.09 7.21
CA ARG A 189 13.66 14.94 8.34
C ARG A 189 14.56 14.79 9.57
N GLY A 190 15.70 14.11 9.39
CA GLY A 190 16.68 13.89 10.45
C GLY A 190 16.35 12.74 11.39
N CYS A 191 15.51 11.79 10.97
CA CYS A 191 15.29 10.57 11.72
C CYS A 191 16.30 9.50 11.35
N ARG A 192 16.91 8.88 12.36
CA ARG A 192 17.50 7.56 12.24
C ARG A 192 16.38 6.54 12.42
N VAL A 193 16.20 5.65 11.45
CA VAL A 193 15.06 4.74 11.38
C VAL A 193 15.53 3.31 11.61
N THR A 194 15.01 2.66 12.65
CA THR A 194 15.17 1.22 12.87
C THR A 194 13.91 0.51 12.39
N VAL A 195 13.99 -0.15 11.24
CA VAL A 195 12.91 -0.98 10.70
C VAL A 195 12.93 -2.32 11.42
N VAL A 196 11.81 -2.72 12.02
CA VAL A 196 11.69 -3.98 12.75
C VAL A 196 10.62 -4.88 12.16
N PRO A 197 10.79 -6.22 12.24
CA PRO A 197 9.76 -7.16 11.77
C PRO A 197 8.41 -6.96 12.48
N ALA A 198 7.32 -7.26 11.79
CA ALA A 198 5.96 -7.29 12.35
C ALA A 198 5.82 -8.21 13.59
N SER A 199 6.71 -9.19 13.73
CA SER A 199 6.77 -10.12 14.87
C SER A 199 7.48 -9.56 16.11
N TYR A 200 7.92 -8.28 16.09
CA TYR A 200 8.55 -7.66 17.27
C TYR A 200 7.51 -7.38 18.36
N SER A 201 7.87 -7.76 19.59
CA SER A 201 7.02 -7.45 20.75
C SER A 201 7.15 -5.96 21.15
N ALA A 202 6.14 -5.45 21.83
CA ALA A 202 6.14 -4.09 22.36
C ALA A 202 7.37 -3.82 23.27
N GLU A 203 7.74 -4.81 24.08
CA GLU A 203 8.89 -4.75 24.97
C GLU A 203 10.21 -4.58 24.20
N LYS A 204 10.37 -5.33 23.07
CA LYS A 204 11.56 -5.20 22.20
C LYS A 204 11.61 -3.84 21.51
N ILE A 205 10.45 -3.31 21.07
CA ILE A 205 10.34 -1.99 20.45
C ILE A 205 10.76 -0.91 21.45
N LEU A 206 10.19 -0.92 22.66
CA LEU A 206 10.51 0.05 23.72
C LEU A 206 11.97 -0.04 24.19
N ALA A 207 12.58 -1.24 24.17
CA ALA A 207 13.99 -1.42 24.52
C ALA A 207 14.97 -0.73 23.53
N LEU A 208 14.52 -0.39 22.32
CA LEU A 208 15.28 0.42 21.36
C LEU A 208 15.25 1.93 21.72
N SER A 209 14.47 2.31 22.73
CA SER A 209 14.32 3.71 23.21
C SER A 209 14.02 4.72 22.10
N PRO A 210 13.03 4.49 21.22
CA PRO A 210 12.71 5.44 20.16
C PRO A 210 11.99 6.68 20.70
N ASP A 211 12.09 7.79 19.97
CA ASP A 211 11.31 9.01 20.19
C ASP A 211 9.88 8.88 19.67
N GLY A 212 9.66 8.03 18.65
CA GLY A 212 8.35 7.77 18.06
C GLY A 212 8.29 6.45 17.30
N ILE A 213 7.07 6.00 17.06
CA ILE A 213 6.79 4.74 16.36
C ILE A 213 6.03 5.02 15.06
N MET A 214 6.55 4.51 13.96
CA MET A 214 5.91 4.53 12.65
C MET A 214 5.32 3.15 12.35
N LEU A 215 4.04 3.10 12.00
CA LEU A 215 3.37 1.88 11.56
C LEU A 215 3.21 1.95 10.04
N SER A 216 3.84 1.03 9.33
CA SER A 216 3.88 1.07 7.88
C SER A 216 2.56 0.67 7.23
N ASN A 217 2.48 0.88 5.93
CA ASN A 217 1.52 0.22 5.04
C ASN A 217 1.79 -1.29 4.97
N GLY A 218 0.87 -2.04 4.36
CA GLY A 218 1.04 -3.48 4.12
C GLY A 218 -0.16 -4.12 3.45
N PRO A 219 -0.04 -5.40 3.05
CA PRO A 219 -1.08 -6.16 2.36
C PRO A 219 -2.04 -6.88 3.31
N GLY A 220 -3.13 -7.39 2.73
CA GLY A 220 -4.02 -8.38 3.33
C GLY A 220 -5.14 -7.81 4.17
N ASP A 221 -5.81 -8.69 4.92
CA ASP A 221 -6.87 -8.33 5.87
C ASP A 221 -6.24 -7.84 7.18
N PRO A 222 -6.53 -6.63 7.64
CA PRO A 222 -5.99 -6.13 8.91
C PRO A 222 -6.37 -7.00 10.11
N ALA A 223 -7.55 -7.62 10.11
CA ALA A 223 -8.03 -8.45 11.21
C ALA A 223 -7.25 -9.76 11.39
N GLU A 224 -6.56 -10.25 10.35
CA GLU A 224 -5.68 -11.43 10.45
C GLU A 224 -4.44 -11.19 11.32
N ASN A 225 -4.06 -9.94 11.54
CA ASN A 225 -2.81 -9.56 12.22
C ASN A 225 -2.98 -9.45 13.75
N VAL A 226 -3.59 -10.46 14.37
CA VAL A 226 -3.93 -10.49 15.81
C VAL A 226 -2.72 -10.19 16.69
N PHE A 227 -1.56 -10.78 16.42
CA PHE A 227 -0.35 -10.52 17.19
C PHE A 227 0.04 -9.03 17.13
N CYS A 228 0.05 -8.43 15.93
CA CYS A 228 0.41 -7.02 15.76
C CYS A 228 -0.55 -6.11 16.52
N ILE A 229 -1.86 -6.38 16.47
CA ILE A 229 -2.89 -5.64 17.19
C ILE A 229 -2.65 -5.71 18.70
N GLU A 230 -2.36 -6.90 19.25
CA GLU A 230 -2.10 -7.06 20.68
C GLU A 230 -0.79 -6.37 21.14
N GLN A 231 0.26 -6.37 20.30
CA GLN A 231 1.47 -5.62 20.62
C GLN A 231 1.21 -4.11 20.56
N LEU A 232 0.45 -3.66 19.55
CA LEU A 232 0.11 -2.25 19.42
C LEU A 232 -0.68 -1.72 20.63
N LYS A 233 -1.64 -2.48 21.16
CA LYS A 233 -2.37 -2.13 22.39
C LYS A 233 -1.44 -1.78 23.57
N LYS A 234 -0.29 -2.45 23.67
CA LYS A 234 0.70 -2.20 24.75
C LYS A 234 1.54 -0.95 24.49
N LEU A 235 1.61 -0.48 23.24
CA LEU A 235 2.39 0.70 22.83
C LEU A 235 1.56 1.99 22.87
N LEU A 236 0.23 1.89 22.79
CA LEU A 236 -0.65 3.06 22.81
C LEU A 236 -0.43 3.92 24.05
N GLY A 237 -0.28 5.24 23.86
CA GLY A 237 -0.02 6.22 24.93
C GLY A 237 1.39 6.20 25.53
N ARG A 238 2.30 5.36 25.01
CA ARG A 238 3.69 5.33 25.49
C ARG A 238 4.58 6.32 24.76
N LEU A 239 4.40 6.45 23.46
CA LEU A 239 5.19 7.28 22.55
C LEU A 239 4.28 7.85 21.47
N PRO A 240 4.69 8.91 20.77
CA PRO A 240 4.01 9.35 19.54
C PRO A 240 3.93 8.23 18.51
N ILE A 241 2.75 8.02 17.91
CA ILE A 241 2.54 6.99 16.88
C ILE A 241 1.92 7.63 15.65
N PHE A 242 2.49 7.31 14.48
CA PHE A 242 1.90 7.61 13.18
C PHE A 242 1.67 6.33 12.39
N GLY A 243 0.43 6.08 11.92
CA GLY A 243 0.06 4.91 11.13
C GLY A 243 -0.36 5.24 9.71
N ILE A 244 0.16 4.51 8.72
CA ILE A 244 -0.17 4.67 7.29
C ILE A 244 -0.84 3.40 6.77
N CYS A 245 -1.96 3.54 6.07
CA CYS A 245 -2.71 2.50 5.36
C CYS A 245 -3.03 1.29 6.27
N LEU A 246 -2.31 0.17 6.20
CA LEU A 246 -2.50 -0.94 7.14
C LEU A 246 -2.25 -0.52 8.59
N GLY A 247 -1.23 0.32 8.83
CA GLY A 247 -0.97 0.89 10.15
C GLY A 247 -2.15 1.69 10.72
N HIS A 248 -2.88 2.42 9.89
CA HIS A 248 -4.13 3.10 10.27
C HIS A 248 -5.22 2.10 10.69
N GLN A 249 -5.39 1.03 9.91
CA GLN A 249 -6.40 0.00 10.19
C GLN A 249 -6.07 -0.76 11.47
N LEU A 250 -4.79 -1.12 11.69
CA LEU A 250 -4.33 -1.79 12.92
C LEU A 250 -4.50 -0.90 14.15
N MET A 251 -4.26 0.42 14.02
CA MET A 251 -4.53 1.38 15.10
C MET A 251 -6.01 1.41 15.47
N ALA A 252 -6.91 1.43 14.50
CA ALA A 252 -8.34 1.40 14.76
C ALA A 252 -8.75 0.11 15.49
N LEU A 253 -8.26 -1.05 15.02
CA LEU A 253 -8.51 -2.35 15.67
C LEU A 253 -7.94 -2.43 17.10
N ALA A 254 -6.72 -1.89 17.31
CA ALA A 254 -6.10 -1.83 18.64
C ALA A 254 -6.89 -0.97 19.63
N ASN A 255 -7.60 0.04 19.13
CA ASN A 255 -8.49 0.91 19.90
C ASN A 255 -9.96 0.38 19.97
N GLY A 256 -10.18 -0.89 19.64
CA GLY A 256 -11.48 -1.55 19.74
C GLY A 256 -12.46 -1.23 18.61
N GLY A 257 -11.96 -0.65 17.52
CA GLY A 257 -12.74 -0.41 16.31
C GLY A 257 -12.84 -1.64 15.41
N GLU A 258 -13.52 -1.47 14.28
CA GLU A 258 -13.76 -2.50 13.28
C GLU A 258 -13.28 -2.03 11.89
N THR A 259 -12.97 -3.00 11.03
CA THR A 259 -12.65 -2.78 9.62
C THR A 259 -13.58 -3.61 8.74
N TYR A 260 -13.79 -3.16 7.51
CA TYR A 260 -14.62 -3.89 6.54
C TYR A 260 -13.99 -3.86 5.15
N LYS A 261 -14.25 -4.91 4.36
CA LYS A 261 -13.77 -5.00 2.98
C LYS A 261 -14.61 -4.12 2.07
N LEU A 262 -13.95 -3.25 1.30
CA LEU A 262 -14.58 -2.44 0.26
C LEU A 262 -14.88 -3.31 -0.97
N LYS A 263 -15.90 -2.95 -1.72
CA LYS A 263 -16.33 -3.70 -2.91
C LYS A 263 -15.20 -3.87 -3.94
N TYR A 264 -14.44 -2.81 -4.21
CA TYR A 264 -13.30 -2.82 -5.13
C TYR A 264 -12.09 -2.02 -4.61
N GLY A 265 -12.19 -1.40 -3.43
CA GLY A 265 -11.12 -0.62 -2.82
C GLY A 265 -10.80 0.70 -3.51
N HIS A 266 -9.86 1.43 -2.94
CA HIS A 266 -9.31 2.65 -3.55
C HIS A 266 -7.89 2.39 -4.02
N ARG A 267 -7.64 2.50 -5.33
CA ARG A 267 -6.32 2.33 -5.94
C ARG A 267 -6.11 3.35 -7.04
N GLY A 268 -5.12 4.20 -6.84
CA GLY A 268 -4.76 5.26 -7.79
C GLY A 268 -4.15 6.48 -7.08
N VAL A 269 -3.73 7.43 -7.88
CA VAL A 269 -3.02 8.65 -7.43
C VAL A 269 -3.90 9.90 -7.45
N ASN A 270 -5.21 9.73 -7.56
CA ASN A 270 -6.19 10.81 -7.78
C ASN A 270 -7.41 10.71 -6.85
N GLN A 271 -7.22 10.19 -5.64
CA GLN A 271 -8.29 10.05 -4.66
C GLN A 271 -8.44 11.32 -3.83
N PRO A 272 -9.61 11.99 -3.89
CA PRO A 272 -9.83 13.23 -3.15
C PRO A 272 -10.19 12.94 -1.68
N VAL A 273 -9.45 13.53 -0.76
CA VAL A 273 -9.65 13.40 0.68
C VAL A 273 -9.87 14.77 1.30
N ARG A 274 -10.90 14.93 2.12
CA ARG A 274 -11.26 16.17 2.78
C ARG A 274 -10.98 16.11 4.28
N GLU A 275 -10.39 17.17 4.84
CA GLU A 275 -10.33 17.37 6.29
C GLU A 275 -11.74 17.54 6.88
N THR A 276 -11.98 16.92 8.02
CA THR A 276 -13.30 17.02 8.69
C THR A 276 -13.49 18.36 9.38
N ASP A 277 -12.43 18.95 9.94
CA ASP A 277 -12.43 20.23 10.66
C ASP A 277 -12.00 21.40 9.77
N GLY A 278 -11.58 21.13 8.53
CA GLY A 278 -11.05 22.09 7.58
C GLY A 278 -11.92 22.28 6.35
N THR A 279 -11.49 23.22 5.51
CA THR A 279 -12.10 23.48 4.19
C THR A 279 -11.30 22.85 3.05
N ARG A 280 -10.16 22.23 3.35
CA ARG A 280 -9.21 21.73 2.34
C ARG A 280 -9.58 20.33 1.88
N THR A 281 -9.40 20.13 0.58
CA THR A 281 -9.42 18.81 -0.04
C THR A 281 -8.06 18.57 -0.69
N TYR A 282 -7.47 17.44 -0.38
CA TYR A 282 -6.20 17.00 -0.96
C TYR A 282 -6.44 15.91 -1.97
N ILE A 283 -5.62 15.85 -3.00
CA ILE A 283 -5.57 14.70 -3.90
C ILE A 283 -4.49 13.77 -3.36
N THR A 284 -4.85 12.50 -3.16
CA THR A 284 -3.99 11.53 -2.49
C THR A 284 -3.73 10.29 -3.34
N SER A 285 -2.63 9.62 -3.05
CA SER A 285 -2.33 8.27 -3.53
C SER A 285 -2.91 7.25 -2.57
N GLN A 286 -3.62 6.24 -3.09
CA GLN A 286 -4.23 5.19 -2.27
C GLN A 286 -4.03 3.81 -2.89
N ASN A 287 -3.89 2.80 -2.04
CA ASN A 287 -3.88 1.40 -2.40
C ASN A 287 -4.37 0.55 -1.21
N HIS A 288 -5.69 0.44 -1.06
CA HIS A 288 -6.28 -0.36 0.01
C HIS A 288 -7.60 -1.01 -0.41
N GLY A 289 -7.87 -2.20 0.14
CA GLY A 289 -9.12 -2.94 -0.07
C GLY A 289 -10.01 -2.96 1.17
N TYR A 290 -9.53 -2.46 2.31
CA TYR A 290 -10.27 -2.38 3.57
C TYR A 290 -10.35 -0.93 4.04
N ALA A 291 -11.38 -0.62 4.82
CA ALA A 291 -11.58 0.68 5.45
C ALA A 291 -11.96 0.52 6.92
N VAL A 292 -11.69 1.55 7.71
CA VAL A 292 -12.10 1.63 9.11
C VAL A 292 -13.57 2.03 9.20
N ALA A 293 -14.37 1.28 9.99
CA ALA A 293 -15.70 1.69 10.39
C ALA A 293 -15.59 2.75 11.49
N SER A 294 -15.56 4.02 11.08
CA SER A 294 -15.24 5.14 11.98
C SER A 294 -16.13 5.20 13.23
N ASP A 295 -17.40 4.85 13.11
CA ASP A 295 -18.37 4.86 14.20
C ASP A 295 -18.09 3.80 15.27
N SER A 296 -17.26 2.79 14.95
CA SER A 296 -16.83 1.76 15.90
C SER A 296 -15.69 2.22 16.82
N VAL A 297 -14.92 3.24 16.43
CA VAL A 297 -13.74 3.71 17.16
C VAL A 297 -14.13 4.76 18.19
N ARG A 298 -14.15 4.38 19.48
CA ARG A 298 -14.66 5.24 20.56
C ARG A 298 -13.69 6.30 21.06
N CYS A 299 -12.39 6.06 20.95
CA CYS A 299 -11.32 6.93 21.51
C CYS A 299 -10.61 7.79 20.44
N GLY A 300 -11.08 7.75 19.20
CA GLY A 300 -10.52 8.52 18.08
C GLY A 300 -11.52 9.51 17.50
N LYS A 301 -10.96 10.48 16.78
CA LYS A 301 -11.74 11.46 16.01
C LYS A 301 -11.36 11.33 14.54
N VAL A 302 -12.36 11.24 13.65
CA VAL A 302 -12.13 11.24 12.20
C VAL A 302 -11.53 12.57 11.80
N SER A 303 -10.34 12.55 11.21
CA SER A 303 -9.62 13.74 10.73
C SER A 303 -9.75 13.92 9.22
N PHE A 304 -9.90 12.82 8.47
CA PHE A 304 -10.02 12.85 7.02
C PHE A 304 -11.12 11.87 6.54
N VAL A 305 -11.84 12.28 5.50
CA VAL A 305 -12.85 11.46 4.81
C VAL A 305 -12.66 11.52 3.30
N ASN A 306 -12.90 10.41 2.60
CA ASN A 306 -12.95 10.40 1.15
C ASN A 306 -14.08 11.30 0.65
N ALA A 307 -13.77 12.19 -0.29
CA ALA A 307 -14.76 13.16 -0.79
C ALA A 307 -15.87 12.47 -1.61
N ASN A 308 -15.59 11.31 -2.22
CA ASN A 308 -16.51 10.60 -3.10
C ASN A 308 -17.52 9.75 -2.31
N ASP A 309 -17.04 8.84 -1.44
CA ASP A 309 -17.87 7.82 -0.80
C ASP A 309 -17.93 7.93 0.73
N LYS A 310 -17.23 8.91 1.31
CA LYS A 310 -17.22 9.21 2.76
C LYS A 310 -16.56 8.15 3.63
N THR A 311 -15.80 7.23 3.07
CA THR A 311 -14.98 6.32 3.85
C THR A 311 -14.02 7.09 4.76
N CYS A 312 -13.67 6.49 5.91
CA CYS A 312 -12.70 7.04 6.84
C CYS A 312 -11.30 7.00 6.23
N GLU A 313 -10.68 8.17 6.10
CA GLU A 313 -9.35 8.31 5.51
C GLU A 313 -8.28 8.78 6.51
N GLY A 314 -8.68 9.03 7.74
CA GLY A 314 -7.74 9.37 8.81
C GLY A 314 -8.42 9.53 10.15
N MET A 315 -7.66 9.24 11.20
CA MET A 315 -8.07 9.31 12.60
C MET A 315 -7.01 10.01 13.44
N ASP A 316 -7.45 10.89 14.31
CA ASP A 316 -6.66 11.47 15.40
C ASP A 316 -7.02 10.82 16.72
N TYR A 317 -5.99 10.54 17.54
CA TYR A 317 -6.12 9.93 18.86
C TYR A 317 -5.38 10.80 19.90
N PRO A 318 -5.95 11.97 20.26
CA PRO A 318 -5.22 12.97 21.06
C PRO A 318 -4.85 12.47 22.46
N GLU A 319 -5.68 11.64 23.09
CA GLU A 319 -5.43 11.10 24.43
C GLU A 319 -4.22 10.17 24.51
N ILE A 320 -3.83 9.55 23.39
CA ILE A 320 -2.70 8.63 23.31
C ILE A 320 -1.56 9.15 22.44
N ASN A 321 -1.59 10.47 22.08
CA ASN A 321 -0.58 11.13 21.26
C ASN A 321 -0.30 10.37 19.95
N ALA A 322 -1.36 10.05 19.19
CA ALA A 322 -1.25 9.30 17.96
C ALA A 322 -2.19 9.82 16.87
N PHE A 323 -1.85 9.55 15.62
CA PHE A 323 -2.72 9.78 14.48
C PHE A 323 -2.41 8.78 13.36
N SER A 324 -3.35 8.65 12.42
CA SER A 324 -3.19 7.73 11.31
C SER A 324 -3.96 8.16 10.09
N VAL A 325 -3.48 7.77 8.90
CA VAL A 325 -4.14 8.03 7.62
C VAL A 325 -4.21 6.78 6.76
N GLN A 326 -5.31 6.64 6.02
CA GLN A 326 -5.54 5.52 5.13
C GLN A 326 -4.77 5.67 3.81
N PHE A 327 -4.60 6.89 3.35
CA PHE A 327 -3.85 7.24 2.13
C PHE A 327 -2.34 7.25 2.39
N HIS A 328 -1.55 7.44 1.33
CA HIS A 328 -0.10 7.38 1.34
C HIS A 328 0.52 8.80 1.24
N PRO A 329 0.87 9.46 2.36
CA PRO A 329 1.47 10.79 2.33
C PRO A 329 2.93 10.80 1.85
N GLU A 330 3.60 9.64 1.85
CA GLU A 330 4.92 9.42 1.30
C GLU A 330 4.93 9.41 -0.22
N ALA A 331 3.77 9.39 -0.85
CA ALA A 331 3.55 9.08 -2.25
C ALA A 331 4.64 9.55 -3.21
N CYS A 332 5.30 8.61 -3.77
CA CYS A 332 6.01 8.63 -5.02
C CYS A 332 5.53 7.39 -5.79
N SER A 333 4.77 7.46 -6.75
CA SER A 333 4.22 8.50 -7.62
C SER A 333 2.95 9.12 -7.04
N GLY A 334 2.67 10.35 -7.44
CA GLY A 334 1.43 11.01 -7.07
C GLY A 334 1.63 12.37 -6.40
N PRO A 335 0.54 12.99 -5.95
CA PRO A 335 0.57 14.28 -5.27
C PRO A 335 1.33 14.21 -3.94
N LYS A 336 2.10 15.26 -3.66
CA LYS A 336 2.87 15.41 -2.41
C LYS A 336 2.18 16.34 -1.40
N ASP A 337 0.94 16.69 -1.62
CA ASP A 337 0.19 17.69 -0.86
C ASP A 337 0.04 17.34 0.61
N THR A 338 0.16 16.04 0.96
CA THR A 338 -0.02 15.54 2.32
C THR A 338 1.28 15.19 3.05
N SER A 339 2.45 15.51 2.47
CA SER A 339 3.76 15.22 3.06
C SER A 339 4.00 15.93 4.40
N PHE A 340 3.27 17.03 4.69
CA PHE A 340 3.30 17.73 5.97
C PHE A 340 2.91 16.84 7.18
N LEU A 341 2.25 15.71 6.94
CA LEU A 341 1.90 14.76 8.00
C LEU A 341 3.15 14.14 8.65
N PHE A 342 4.24 13.99 7.88
CA PHE A 342 5.53 13.60 8.46
C PHE A 342 6.07 14.71 9.37
N ASP A 343 5.94 16.00 8.99
CA ASP A 343 6.37 17.13 9.82
C ASP A 343 5.54 17.21 11.11
N ARG A 344 4.24 16.91 11.04
CA ARG A 344 3.39 16.74 12.20
C ARG A 344 3.94 15.66 13.14
N PHE A 345 4.30 14.49 12.63
CA PHE A 345 4.87 13.40 13.43
C PHE A 345 6.19 13.79 14.09
N ILE A 346 7.10 14.48 13.35
CA ILE A 346 8.34 15.03 13.92
C ILE A 346 8.04 15.98 15.08
N SER A 347 7.09 16.88 14.89
CA SER A 347 6.72 17.86 15.95
C SER A 347 6.19 17.18 17.22
N MET A 348 5.48 16.06 17.09
CA MET A 348 4.99 15.29 18.24
C MET A 348 6.13 14.66 19.06
N MET A 349 7.25 14.30 18.42
CA MET A 349 8.44 13.77 19.10
C MET A 349 9.26 14.87 19.83
N GLY A 350 9.19 16.12 19.38
CA GLY A 350 9.94 17.24 19.96
C GLY A 350 9.45 17.74 21.32
N GLY A 351 8.46 17.10 21.94
CA GLY A 351 8.01 17.43 23.31
C GLY A 351 7.19 18.72 23.46
N ASN A 352 6.93 19.47 22.39
CA ASN A 352 6.03 20.64 22.41
C ASN A 352 4.61 20.21 22.03
N GLY A 353 3.88 19.62 22.97
CA GLY A 353 2.51 19.12 22.82
C GLY A 353 1.44 20.19 22.61
N ASN A 354 1.70 21.22 21.81
CA ASN A 354 0.71 22.21 21.36
C ASN A 354 0.77 22.36 19.82
N ALA A 355 0.49 21.27 19.10
CA ALA A 355 0.34 21.31 17.64
C ALA A 355 -1.05 21.84 17.19
N ALA A 356 -1.74 22.64 18.02
CA ALA A 356 -3.06 23.16 17.70
C ALA A 356 -3.07 24.48 16.91
N GLU A 357 -1.91 25.10 16.63
CA GLU A 357 -1.87 26.44 15.99
C GLU A 357 -0.77 26.62 14.94
N GLN A 358 -0.52 25.64 14.06
CA GLN A 358 0.15 25.98 12.80
C GLN A 358 -0.87 25.94 11.66
N LYS A 359 -1.57 27.06 11.49
CA LYS A 359 -2.30 27.37 10.25
C LYS A 359 -1.28 27.59 9.14
N TYR A 360 -1.23 26.67 8.17
CA TYR A 360 -0.56 26.87 6.89
C TYR A 360 -1.53 27.39 5.84
#